data_c63465418be3028d3f6eadbaa6f7c436
#
_entry.id   c63465418be3028d3f6eadbaa6f7c436
#
_cell.length_a   1.000
_cell.length_b   1.000
_cell.length_c   1.000
_cell.angle_alpha   90.00
_cell.angle_beta   90.00
_cell.angle_gamma   90.00
#
_symmetry.space_group_name_H-M   'P 1'
#
loop_
_entity.id
_entity.type
_entity.pdbx_description
1 polymer ?
#
loop_
_entity_poly.entity_id
_entity_poly.type
_entity_poly.pdbx_seq_one_letter_code
_entity_poly.pdbx_strand_id
1 'polypeptide(L)'
;MSINSITSYLGISGRNFIVFILVGFFAIQNLAFQIIFRLNIPYSIDFSDVFSPVFNQIVKDEFSLFITKGIHIILFPKLISYPNFYLNSFDVVNLTYIYWIVTSITLFVMYLMIKQTDKRLFWTLIPISAFLYNPLTSSGYWMVGMLSWYFPMLGITSIIYLLNRKTINLKIFASGVSLAIFSTFSILLGVVSWIAGITVLLKAVSEKRLENKKWILLWIISSIIVGFCYLFLTYGTTDSETHFEVLFSFTGFSFISNFIASSFRLKFEILMLLAGTL
;
A
#
# COMPACT_ATOMS: atom_id res chain seq x y z
N MET A 1 18.92 36.17 -1.37
CA MET A 1 18.24 35.65 -2.58
C MET A 1 16.76 35.58 -2.26
N SER A 2 15.87 36.24 -3.01
CA SER A 2 14.44 36.23 -2.70
C SER A 2 13.80 34.92 -3.19
N ILE A 3 12.69 34.48 -2.55
CA ILE A 3 11.94 33.30 -2.98
C ILE A 3 11.54 33.42 -4.45
N ASN A 4 11.19 34.62 -4.91
CA ASN A 4 10.83 34.89 -6.29
C ASN A 4 11.96 34.62 -7.27
N SER A 5 13.21 34.88 -6.90
CA SER A 5 14.37 34.59 -7.79
C SER A 5 14.65 33.09 -7.90
N ILE A 6 14.45 32.33 -6.83
CA ILE A 6 14.60 30.86 -6.83
C ILE A 6 13.49 30.21 -7.66
N THR A 7 12.23 30.63 -7.46
CA THR A 7 11.08 30.07 -8.19
C THR A 7 11.12 30.39 -9.68
N SER A 8 11.59 31.59 -10.04
CA SER A 8 11.81 31.99 -11.44
C SER A 8 12.89 31.11 -12.11
N TYR A 9 13.99 30.85 -11.42
CA TYR A 9 15.06 29.98 -11.93
C TYR A 9 14.61 28.53 -12.13
N LEU A 10 13.78 28.01 -11.22
CA LEU A 10 13.25 26.63 -11.29
C LEU A 10 12.01 26.49 -12.17
N GLY A 11 11.44 27.55 -12.70
CA GLY A 11 10.19 27.55 -13.47
C GLY A 11 8.97 27.06 -12.66
N ILE A 12 9.05 27.12 -11.33
CA ILE A 12 8.02 26.63 -10.40
C ILE A 12 7.27 27.85 -9.82
N SER A 13 5.93 27.81 -9.78
CA SER A 13 5.18 28.86 -9.09
C SER A 13 5.52 28.87 -7.59
N GLY A 14 5.58 30.07 -6.96
CA GLY A 14 5.91 30.20 -5.54
C GLY A 14 5.04 29.32 -4.63
N ARG A 15 3.77 29.14 -5.01
CA ARG A 15 2.83 28.23 -4.32
C ARG A 15 3.29 26.77 -4.35
N ASN A 16 3.67 26.26 -5.50
CA ASN A 16 4.11 24.89 -5.65
C ASN A 16 5.46 24.65 -4.92
N PHE A 17 6.31 25.66 -4.90
CA PHE A 17 7.56 25.64 -4.16
C PHE A 17 7.33 25.44 -2.64
N ILE A 18 6.37 26.17 -2.06
CA ILE A 18 6.00 25.98 -0.65
C ILE A 18 5.48 24.57 -0.39
N VAL A 19 4.63 24.02 -1.27
CA VAL A 19 4.15 22.64 -1.14
C VAL A 19 5.31 21.65 -1.14
N PHE A 20 6.27 21.78 -2.06
CA PHE A 20 7.44 20.89 -2.12
C PHE A 20 8.32 21.00 -0.87
N ILE A 21 8.51 22.21 -0.34
CA ILE A 21 9.27 22.39 0.91
C ILE A 21 8.57 21.67 2.08
N LEU A 22 7.27 21.86 2.25
CA LEU A 22 6.52 21.26 3.35
C LEU A 22 6.45 19.74 3.23
N VAL A 23 6.21 19.22 2.03
CA VAL A 23 6.23 17.76 1.74
C VAL A 23 7.61 17.19 2.01
N GLY A 24 8.67 17.84 1.53
CA GLY A 24 10.06 17.44 1.78
C GLY A 24 10.44 17.51 3.25
N PHE A 25 9.94 18.49 3.98
CA PHE A 25 10.15 18.62 5.42
C PHE A 25 9.66 17.38 6.18
N PHE A 26 8.44 16.91 5.93
CA PHE A 26 7.91 15.71 6.59
C PHE A 26 8.71 14.45 6.21
N ALA A 27 9.10 14.31 4.95
CA ALA A 27 9.91 13.18 4.51
C ALA A 27 11.29 13.17 5.17
N ILE A 28 11.97 14.32 5.24
CA ILE A 28 13.30 14.48 5.87
C ILE A 28 13.19 14.31 7.39
N GLN A 29 12.17 14.89 8.02
CA GLN A 29 11.92 14.73 9.46
C GLN A 29 11.76 13.25 9.83
N ASN A 30 10.96 12.49 9.07
CA ASN A 30 10.79 11.07 9.28
C ASN A 30 12.10 10.30 9.08
N LEU A 31 12.84 10.58 8.01
CA LEU A 31 14.15 9.96 7.75
C LEU A 31 15.15 10.26 8.88
N ALA A 32 15.23 11.49 9.32
CA ALA A 32 16.08 11.88 10.44
C ALA A 32 15.68 11.15 11.72
N PHE A 33 14.38 11.04 11.99
CA PHE A 33 13.87 10.29 13.13
C PHE A 33 14.28 8.81 13.06
N GLN A 34 14.18 8.18 11.88
CA GLN A 34 14.62 6.81 11.69
C GLN A 34 16.13 6.65 11.93
N ILE A 35 16.95 7.55 11.40
CA ILE A 35 18.42 7.51 11.58
C ILE A 35 18.80 7.65 13.05
N ILE A 36 18.13 8.53 13.80
CA ILE A 36 18.50 8.86 15.18
C ILE A 36 17.98 7.81 16.17
N PHE A 37 16.76 7.34 15.99
CA PHE A 37 16.05 6.57 17.00
C PHE A 37 15.87 5.09 16.66
N ARG A 38 16.19 4.68 15.42
CA ARG A 38 16.02 3.27 15.03
C ARG A 38 17.10 2.41 15.67
N LEU A 39 16.66 1.43 16.43
CA LEU A 39 17.51 0.37 16.97
C LEU A 39 17.54 -0.80 15.96
N ASN A 40 18.69 -1.45 15.83
CA ASN A 40 18.80 -2.67 15.04
C ASN A 40 18.30 -3.90 15.84
N ILE A 41 17.04 -3.80 16.27
CA ILE A 41 16.34 -4.84 17.03
C ILE A 41 14.99 -5.07 16.40
N PRO A 42 14.63 -6.32 16.07
CA PRO A 42 13.28 -6.65 15.62
C PRO A 42 12.25 -6.24 16.69
N TYR A 43 11.22 -5.53 16.29
CA TYR A 43 10.22 -5.02 17.22
C TYR A 43 8.92 -5.85 17.12
N SER A 44 8.41 -6.35 18.26
CA SER A 44 7.09 -6.98 18.38
C SER A 44 6.72 -7.94 17.24
N ILE A 45 5.90 -7.51 16.29
CA ILE A 45 5.43 -8.28 15.14
C ILE A 45 6.56 -8.74 14.21
N ASP A 46 7.66 -8.00 14.09
CA ASP A 46 8.81 -8.43 13.29
C ASP A 46 9.38 -9.74 13.80
N PHE A 47 9.41 -9.91 15.12
CA PHE A 47 9.92 -11.13 15.72
C PHE A 47 9.03 -12.34 15.38
N SER A 48 7.71 -12.19 15.51
CA SER A 48 6.77 -13.29 15.25
C SER A 48 6.50 -13.52 13.75
N ASP A 49 6.47 -12.46 12.96
CA ASP A 49 5.96 -12.49 11.59
C ASP A 49 7.04 -12.65 10.53
N VAL A 50 8.24 -12.16 10.81
CA VAL A 50 9.35 -12.18 9.86
C VAL A 50 10.53 -12.98 10.38
N PHE A 51 10.98 -12.72 11.60
CA PHE A 51 12.18 -13.36 12.16
C PHE A 51 11.97 -14.82 12.48
N SER A 52 10.94 -15.16 13.25
CA SER A 52 10.72 -16.54 13.68
C SER A 52 10.47 -17.48 12.49
N PRO A 53 9.60 -17.15 11.51
CA PRO A 53 9.45 -17.96 10.31
C PRO A 53 10.73 -18.06 9.47
N VAL A 54 11.45 -16.95 9.27
CA VAL A 54 12.72 -16.94 8.52
C VAL A 54 13.78 -17.74 9.24
N PHE A 55 13.95 -17.51 10.53
CA PHE A 55 14.92 -18.24 11.35
C PHE A 55 14.62 -19.74 11.40
N ASN A 56 13.37 -20.12 11.60
CA ASN A 56 12.96 -21.53 11.57
C ASN A 56 13.18 -22.18 10.21
N GLN A 57 12.97 -21.43 9.10
CA GLN A 57 13.23 -21.93 7.75
C GLN A 57 14.72 -22.12 7.49
N ILE A 58 15.57 -21.18 7.95
CA ILE A 58 17.02 -21.29 7.84
C ILE A 58 17.54 -22.48 8.65
N VAL A 59 17.07 -22.63 9.90
CA VAL A 59 17.52 -23.70 10.81
C VAL A 59 17.03 -25.08 10.35
N LYS A 60 15.85 -25.15 9.71
CA LYS A 60 15.26 -26.41 9.23
C LYS A 60 15.60 -26.74 7.78
N ASP A 61 16.37 -25.87 7.08
CA ASP A 61 16.66 -25.98 5.64
C ASP A 61 15.37 -26.00 4.76
N GLU A 62 14.24 -25.59 5.30
CA GLU A 62 12.95 -25.56 4.61
C GLU A 62 12.66 -24.14 4.11
N PHE A 63 13.28 -23.74 3.00
CA PHE A 63 12.97 -22.45 2.40
C PHE A 63 11.68 -22.51 1.59
N SER A 64 10.63 -21.82 2.04
CA SER A 64 9.42 -21.63 1.26
C SER A 64 8.98 -20.16 1.22
N LEU A 65 8.97 -19.60 0.01
CA LEU A 65 8.44 -18.26 -0.24
C LEU A 65 6.93 -18.16 0.01
N PHE A 66 6.23 -19.28 -0.10
CA PHE A 66 4.77 -19.37 -0.03
C PHE A 66 4.24 -19.80 1.34
N ILE A 67 5.10 -19.91 2.37
CA ILE A 67 4.60 -20.13 3.73
C ILE A 67 3.65 -18.97 4.07
N THR A 68 2.42 -19.33 4.36
CA THR A 68 1.39 -18.40 4.77
C THR A 68 1.50 -18.13 6.27
N LYS A 69 1.08 -16.95 6.67
CA LYS A 69 0.75 -16.65 8.06
C LYS A 69 -0.77 -16.53 8.16
N GLY A 70 -1.41 -17.56 8.68
CA GLY A 70 -2.86 -17.68 8.56
C GLY A 70 -3.26 -17.61 7.07
N ILE A 71 -4.20 -16.74 6.74
CA ILE A 71 -4.70 -16.54 5.38
C ILE A 71 -3.82 -15.61 4.52
N HIS A 72 -2.70 -15.11 5.05
CA HIS A 72 -1.89 -14.10 4.35
C HIS A 72 -0.67 -14.71 3.67
N ILE A 73 -0.58 -14.53 2.34
CA ILE A 73 0.65 -14.74 1.58
C ILE A 73 1.39 -13.40 1.56
N ILE A 74 2.59 -13.35 2.12
CA ILE A 74 3.44 -12.15 2.16
C ILE A 74 4.68 -12.33 1.28
N LEU A 75 4.46 -12.78 0.04
CA LEU A 75 5.52 -13.13 -0.91
C LEU A 75 6.51 -11.99 -1.17
N PHE A 76 6.01 -10.83 -1.59
CA PHE A 76 6.88 -9.72 -1.97
C PHE A 76 7.64 -9.08 -0.80
N PRO A 77 7.03 -8.88 0.38
CA PRO A 77 7.79 -8.53 1.57
C PRO A 77 8.91 -9.52 1.90
N LYS A 78 8.67 -10.83 1.76
CA LYS A 78 9.69 -11.86 1.98
C LYS A 78 10.82 -11.81 0.95
N LEU A 79 10.50 -11.62 -0.34
CA LEU A 79 11.49 -11.49 -1.41
C LEU A 79 12.49 -10.34 -1.15
N ILE A 80 12.08 -9.33 -0.40
CA ILE A 80 12.94 -8.22 0.00
C ILE A 80 13.66 -8.51 1.32
N SER A 81 12.93 -9.04 2.30
CA SER A 81 13.47 -9.26 3.64
C SER A 81 14.52 -10.37 3.68
N TYR A 82 14.29 -11.48 2.96
CA TYR A 82 15.19 -12.62 2.99
C TYR A 82 16.60 -12.30 2.48
N PRO A 83 16.78 -11.70 1.29
CA PRO A 83 18.13 -11.30 0.86
C PRO A 83 18.81 -10.34 1.83
N ASN A 84 18.06 -9.42 2.42
CA ASN A 84 18.61 -8.49 3.41
C ASN A 84 19.11 -9.23 4.66
N PHE A 85 18.38 -10.22 5.15
CA PHE A 85 18.82 -11.02 6.29
C PHE A 85 20.08 -11.83 5.98
N TYR A 86 20.15 -12.44 4.79
CA TYR A 86 21.33 -13.20 4.39
C TYR A 86 22.55 -12.32 4.13
N LEU A 87 22.39 -11.22 3.44
CA LEU A 87 23.49 -10.36 3.01
C LEU A 87 23.98 -9.41 4.10
N ASN A 88 23.08 -9.00 5.01
CA ASN A 88 23.35 -7.95 6.00
C ASN A 88 23.23 -8.44 7.45
N SER A 89 23.45 -9.73 7.69
CA SER A 89 23.48 -10.31 9.05
C SER A 89 22.26 -9.94 9.90
N PHE A 90 21.06 -10.04 9.32
CA PHE A 90 19.78 -9.68 9.95
C PHE A 90 19.62 -8.19 10.32
N ASP A 91 20.28 -7.30 9.60
CA ASP A 91 20.11 -5.87 9.81
C ASP A 91 18.70 -5.43 9.39
N VAL A 92 17.87 -5.09 10.37
CA VAL A 92 16.50 -4.59 10.16
C VAL A 92 16.47 -3.11 9.79
N VAL A 93 17.53 -2.35 10.05
CA VAL A 93 17.58 -0.92 9.75
C VAL A 93 17.46 -0.67 8.25
N ASN A 94 18.12 -1.49 7.43
CA ASN A 94 18.05 -1.38 5.98
C ASN A 94 16.62 -1.53 5.43
N LEU A 95 15.81 -2.37 6.07
CA LEU A 95 14.41 -2.58 5.67
C LEU A 95 13.54 -1.36 5.94
N THR A 96 13.88 -0.56 6.95
CA THR A 96 13.16 0.69 7.22
C THR A 96 13.41 1.75 6.16
N TYR A 97 14.59 1.77 5.54
CA TYR A 97 14.85 2.65 4.39
C TYR A 97 14.04 2.23 3.16
N ILE A 98 13.87 0.93 2.91
CA ILE A 98 12.98 0.43 1.84
C ILE A 98 11.56 0.94 2.05
N TYR A 99 11.09 0.90 3.27
CA TYR A 99 9.81 1.44 3.67
C TYR A 99 9.66 2.93 3.34
N TRP A 100 10.65 3.74 3.71
CA TRP A 100 10.69 5.16 3.39
C TRP A 100 10.67 5.40 1.87
N ILE A 101 11.42 4.59 1.11
CA ILE A 101 11.44 4.65 -0.36
C ILE A 101 10.05 4.32 -0.94
N VAL A 102 9.41 3.25 -0.49
CA VAL A 102 8.07 2.84 -0.97
C VAL A 102 7.04 3.93 -0.70
N THR A 103 7.08 4.52 0.49
CA THR A 103 6.22 5.66 0.86
C THR A 103 6.47 6.86 -0.03
N SER A 104 7.74 7.17 -0.31
CA SER A 104 8.14 8.29 -1.19
C SER A 104 7.68 8.06 -2.63
N ILE A 105 7.80 6.85 -3.16
CA ILE A 105 7.28 6.49 -4.48
C ILE A 105 5.76 6.62 -4.52
N THR A 106 5.06 6.17 -3.48
CA THR A 106 3.60 6.30 -3.38
C THR A 106 3.18 7.77 -3.42
N LEU A 107 3.84 8.61 -2.64
CA LEU A 107 3.57 10.05 -2.64
C LEU A 107 3.89 10.70 -4.01
N PHE A 108 4.96 10.26 -4.66
CA PHE A 108 5.29 10.72 -6.02
C PHE A 108 4.22 10.31 -7.04
N VAL A 109 3.68 9.10 -6.97
CA VAL A 109 2.56 8.68 -7.82
C VAL A 109 1.32 9.54 -7.55
N MET A 110 1.00 9.84 -6.29
CA MET A 110 -0.09 10.74 -5.93
C MET A 110 0.12 12.16 -6.50
N TYR A 111 1.35 12.67 -6.44
CA TYR A 111 1.71 13.93 -7.10
C TYR A 111 1.43 13.89 -8.61
N LEU A 112 1.82 12.81 -9.29
CA LEU A 112 1.55 12.65 -10.73
C LEU A 112 0.05 12.60 -11.03
N MET A 113 -0.75 11.95 -10.19
CA MET A 113 -2.21 11.92 -10.32
C MET A 113 -2.81 13.32 -10.20
N ILE A 114 -2.42 14.07 -9.19
CA ILE A 114 -2.89 15.45 -8.98
C ILE A 114 -2.49 16.34 -10.14
N LYS A 115 -1.24 16.22 -10.63
CA LYS A 115 -0.74 16.99 -11.78
C LYS A 115 -1.57 16.75 -13.04
N GLN A 116 -2.10 15.53 -13.22
CA GLN A 116 -2.94 15.18 -14.37
C GLN A 116 -4.39 15.65 -14.21
N THR A 117 -4.89 15.74 -12.99
CA THR A 117 -6.30 16.03 -12.70
C THR A 117 -6.52 17.54 -12.53
N ASP A 118 -6.06 18.09 -11.43
CA ASP A 118 -6.18 19.53 -11.12
C ASP A 118 -5.01 20.00 -10.24
N LYS A 119 -4.23 20.92 -10.77
CA LYS A 119 -3.11 21.51 -10.05
C LYS A 119 -3.51 22.28 -8.78
N ARG A 120 -4.78 22.64 -8.63
CA ARG A 120 -5.27 23.27 -7.38
C ARG A 120 -5.20 22.32 -6.19
N LEU A 121 -5.27 21.02 -6.45
CA LEU A 121 -5.20 19.98 -5.43
C LEU A 121 -3.77 19.73 -4.91
N PHE A 122 -2.73 20.42 -5.37
CA PHE A 122 -1.37 20.25 -4.85
C PHE A 122 -1.26 20.46 -3.34
N TRP A 123 -2.10 21.32 -2.76
CA TRP A 123 -2.12 21.53 -1.32
C TRP A 123 -2.47 20.26 -0.52
N THR A 124 -3.21 19.34 -1.12
CA THR A 124 -3.58 18.08 -0.46
C THR A 124 -2.38 17.17 -0.20
N LEU A 125 -1.26 17.37 -0.93
CA LEU A 125 -0.02 16.62 -0.67
C LEU A 125 0.57 16.92 0.70
N ILE A 126 0.32 18.11 1.28
CA ILE A 126 0.83 18.47 2.59
C ILE A 126 0.24 17.59 3.69
N PRO A 127 -1.09 17.54 3.90
CA PRO A 127 -1.67 16.66 4.92
C PRO A 127 -1.44 15.18 4.61
N ILE A 128 -1.41 14.78 3.33
CA ILE A 128 -1.09 13.39 2.93
C ILE A 128 0.34 13.04 3.35
N SER A 129 1.32 13.91 3.06
CA SER A 129 2.72 13.66 3.45
C SER A 129 2.90 13.70 4.97
N ALA A 130 2.25 14.63 5.66
CA ALA A 130 2.26 14.68 7.12
C ALA A 130 1.72 13.37 7.73
N PHE A 131 0.65 12.81 7.17
CA PHE A 131 0.11 11.53 7.61
C PHE A 131 1.03 10.36 7.28
N LEU A 132 1.51 10.27 6.04
CA LEU A 132 2.35 9.16 5.56
C LEU A 132 3.70 9.09 6.29
N TYR A 133 4.29 10.23 6.62
CA TYR A 133 5.59 10.33 7.29
C TYR A 133 5.49 10.63 8.79
N ASN A 134 4.29 10.54 9.38
CA ASN A 134 4.13 10.81 10.79
C ASN A 134 4.90 9.78 11.63
N PRO A 135 5.91 10.17 12.42
CA PRO A 135 6.66 9.25 13.25
C PRO A 135 5.84 8.62 14.38
N LEU A 136 4.66 9.19 14.72
CA LEU A 136 3.75 8.63 15.72
C LEU A 136 2.88 7.49 15.16
N THR A 137 2.70 7.39 13.86
CA THR A 137 2.15 6.18 13.21
C THR A 137 3.22 5.08 13.12
N SER A 138 4.22 5.20 13.91
CA SER A 138 5.55 4.64 13.89
C SER A 138 5.61 3.14 14.14
N SER A 139 4.58 2.53 14.71
CA SER A 139 4.55 1.05 14.71
C SER A 139 4.78 0.49 13.30
N GLY A 140 4.30 1.20 12.27
CA GLY A 140 4.52 0.85 10.87
C GLY A 140 5.96 0.98 10.39
N TYR A 141 6.71 1.99 10.85
CA TYR A 141 8.09 2.22 10.42
C TYR A 141 9.13 1.40 11.18
N TRP A 142 8.75 0.88 12.33
CA TRP A 142 9.62 0.09 13.19
C TRP A 142 9.47 -1.41 12.92
N MET A 143 8.42 -1.78 12.17
CA MET A 143 8.09 -3.17 11.90
C MET A 143 8.28 -3.49 10.41
N VAL A 144 9.20 -4.41 10.13
CA VAL A 144 9.45 -4.91 8.77
C VAL A 144 8.20 -5.60 8.19
N GLY A 145 7.41 -6.24 9.04
CA GLY A 145 6.15 -6.86 8.66
C GLY A 145 5.14 -5.89 8.04
N MET A 146 5.27 -4.59 8.33
CA MET A 146 4.40 -3.56 7.76
C MET A 146 4.67 -3.24 6.29
N LEU A 147 5.79 -3.69 5.69
CA LEU A 147 5.99 -3.63 4.23
C LEU A 147 4.82 -4.26 3.48
N SER A 148 4.22 -5.29 4.06
CA SER A 148 3.02 -5.94 3.51
C SER A 148 1.83 -4.99 3.32
N TRP A 149 1.73 -3.92 4.10
CA TRP A 149 0.65 -2.92 4.01
C TRP A 149 0.97 -1.79 3.03
N TYR A 150 2.25 -1.39 2.93
CA TYR A 150 2.67 -0.27 2.06
C TYR A 150 2.77 -0.67 0.59
N PHE A 151 3.07 -1.93 0.31
CA PHE A 151 3.08 -2.43 -1.07
C PHE A 151 1.70 -2.38 -1.74
N PRO A 152 0.60 -2.84 -1.12
CA PRO A 152 -0.73 -2.64 -1.66
C PRO A 152 -1.10 -1.16 -1.85
N MET A 153 -0.71 -0.28 -0.94
CA MET A 153 -0.96 1.15 -1.08
C MET A 153 -0.26 1.74 -2.30
N LEU A 154 1.01 1.38 -2.52
CA LEU A 154 1.75 1.72 -3.74
C LEU A 154 1.08 1.11 -4.98
N GLY A 155 0.69 -0.15 -4.92
CA GLY A 155 0.03 -0.83 -6.04
C GLY A 155 -1.29 -0.19 -6.41
N ILE A 156 -2.19 0.05 -5.44
CA ILE A 156 -3.49 0.67 -5.66
C ILE A 156 -3.35 2.07 -6.27
N THR A 157 -2.49 2.92 -5.70
CA THR A 157 -2.27 4.27 -6.22
C THR A 157 -1.69 4.25 -7.64
N SER A 158 -0.76 3.33 -7.91
CA SER A 158 -0.16 3.18 -9.24
C SER A 158 -1.15 2.64 -10.26
N ILE A 159 -2.03 1.70 -9.90
CA ILE A 159 -3.11 1.19 -10.76
C ILE A 159 -4.06 2.32 -11.13
N ILE A 160 -4.52 3.10 -10.15
CA ILE A 160 -5.40 4.25 -10.39
C ILE A 160 -4.72 5.24 -11.35
N TYR A 161 -3.45 5.57 -11.13
CA TYR A 161 -2.68 6.45 -11.99
C TYR A 161 -2.56 5.92 -13.43
N LEU A 162 -2.22 4.65 -13.58
CA LEU A 162 -2.00 4.03 -14.90
C LEU A 162 -3.30 3.89 -15.70
N LEU A 163 -4.36 3.36 -15.08
CA LEU A 163 -5.62 3.10 -15.75
C LEU A 163 -6.46 4.38 -15.96
N ASN A 164 -6.14 5.47 -15.26
CA ASN A 164 -6.80 6.77 -15.50
C ASN A 164 -6.22 7.55 -16.69
N ARG A 165 -5.27 6.99 -17.44
CA ARG A 165 -4.73 7.63 -18.65
C ARG A 165 -5.77 7.72 -19.76
N LYS A 166 -5.55 8.68 -20.68
CA LYS A 166 -6.47 8.92 -21.85
C LYS A 166 -6.61 7.69 -22.73
N THR A 167 -5.54 6.93 -22.92
CA THR A 167 -5.52 5.71 -23.74
C THR A 167 -4.96 4.55 -22.92
N ILE A 168 -5.64 3.41 -22.98
CA ILE A 168 -5.21 2.17 -22.33
C ILE A 168 -4.74 1.21 -23.45
N ASN A 169 -3.45 0.95 -23.48
CA ASN A 169 -2.84 -0.07 -24.34
C ASN A 169 -2.44 -1.30 -23.53
N LEU A 170 -1.99 -2.34 -24.22
CA LEU A 170 -1.60 -3.60 -23.58
C LEU A 170 -0.52 -3.42 -22.50
N LYS A 171 0.46 -2.54 -22.73
CA LYS A 171 1.54 -2.30 -21.75
C LYS A 171 0.99 -1.70 -20.45
N ILE A 172 0.14 -0.69 -20.54
CA ILE A 172 -0.50 -0.05 -19.39
C ILE A 172 -1.37 -1.06 -18.65
N PHE A 173 -2.16 -1.83 -19.38
CA PHE A 173 -3.03 -2.86 -18.81
C PHE A 173 -2.21 -3.95 -18.10
N ALA A 174 -1.20 -4.51 -18.74
CA ALA A 174 -0.32 -5.52 -18.17
C ALA A 174 0.41 -5.00 -16.90
N SER A 175 0.89 -3.75 -16.93
CA SER A 175 1.48 -3.13 -15.74
C SER A 175 0.47 -3.00 -14.60
N GLY A 176 -0.79 -2.65 -14.90
CA GLY A 176 -1.85 -2.60 -13.90
C GLY A 176 -2.13 -3.97 -13.28
N VAL A 177 -2.23 -5.02 -14.11
CA VAL A 177 -2.41 -6.41 -13.65
C VAL A 177 -1.23 -6.87 -12.80
N SER A 178 0.01 -6.59 -13.23
CA SER A 178 1.21 -6.93 -12.45
C SER A 178 1.22 -6.25 -11.08
N LEU A 179 0.81 -4.98 -11.00
CA LEU A 179 0.69 -4.27 -9.73
C LEU A 179 -0.43 -4.82 -8.85
N ALA A 180 -1.54 -5.29 -9.43
CA ALA A 180 -2.60 -5.94 -8.69
C ALA A 180 -2.17 -7.30 -8.12
N ILE A 181 -1.42 -8.09 -8.88
CA ILE A 181 -0.76 -9.33 -8.43
C ILE A 181 0.21 -9.01 -7.29
N PHE A 182 1.10 -8.03 -7.50
CA PHE A 182 2.05 -7.57 -6.49
C PHE A 182 1.35 -7.20 -5.18
N SER A 183 0.26 -6.43 -5.26
CA SER A 183 -0.53 -6.03 -4.08
C SER A 183 -1.15 -7.24 -3.38
N THR A 184 -1.80 -8.14 -4.14
CA THR A 184 -2.49 -9.32 -3.62
C THR A 184 -1.54 -10.28 -2.91
N PHE A 185 -0.34 -10.51 -3.48
CA PHE A 185 0.67 -11.39 -2.89
C PHE A 185 1.60 -10.67 -1.88
N SER A 186 1.32 -9.42 -1.55
CA SER A 186 1.94 -8.72 -0.42
C SER A 186 1.15 -8.89 0.87
N ILE A 187 -0.17 -8.91 0.77
CA ILE A 187 -1.12 -9.23 1.84
C ILE A 187 -2.51 -9.41 1.23
N LEU A 188 -3.39 -10.21 1.86
CA LEU A 188 -4.76 -10.44 1.36
C LEU A 188 -5.53 -9.13 1.08
N LEU A 189 -5.34 -8.09 1.89
CA LEU A 189 -5.96 -6.77 1.68
C LEU A 189 -5.62 -6.18 0.29
N GLY A 190 -4.53 -6.61 -0.33
CA GLY A 190 -4.15 -6.22 -1.69
C GLY A 190 -5.18 -6.58 -2.76
N VAL A 191 -6.14 -7.47 -2.46
CA VAL A 191 -7.32 -7.75 -3.32
C VAL A 191 -8.12 -6.49 -3.62
N VAL A 192 -8.12 -5.48 -2.75
CA VAL A 192 -8.74 -4.16 -2.99
C VAL A 192 -8.20 -3.49 -4.25
N SER A 193 -6.98 -3.81 -4.68
CA SER A 193 -6.38 -3.30 -5.92
C SER A 193 -7.19 -3.69 -7.17
N TRP A 194 -7.82 -4.86 -7.17
CA TRP A 194 -8.69 -5.31 -8.26
C TRP A 194 -9.98 -4.51 -8.32
N ILE A 195 -10.55 -4.18 -7.15
CA ILE A 195 -11.75 -3.33 -7.04
C ILE A 195 -11.41 -1.91 -7.51
N ALA A 196 -10.27 -1.36 -7.10
CA ALA A 196 -9.82 -0.06 -7.56
C ALA A 196 -9.64 -0.02 -9.09
N GLY A 197 -9.00 -1.04 -9.68
CA GLY A 197 -8.78 -1.12 -11.12
C GLY A 197 -10.08 -1.23 -11.91
N ILE A 198 -11.03 -2.08 -11.51
CA ILE A 198 -12.31 -2.20 -12.20
C ILE A 198 -13.12 -0.90 -12.13
N THR A 199 -13.10 -0.21 -10.98
CA THR A 199 -13.78 1.08 -10.79
C THR A 199 -13.25 2.13 -11.78
N VAL A 200 -11.91 2.21 -11.95
CA VAL A 200 -11.29 3.14 -12.90
C VAL A 200 -11.62 2.77 -14.35
N LEU A 201 -11.62 1.48 -14.69
CA LEU A 201 -11.99 1.02 -16.04
C LEU A 201 -13.46 1.30 -16.36
N LEU A 202 -14.38 1.07 -15.41
CA LEU A 202 -15.80 1.42 -15.57
C LEU A 202 -15.99 2.91 -15.76
N LYS A 203 -15.30 3.73 -14.98
CA LYS A 203 -15.29 5.19 -15.15
C LYS A 203 -14.77 5.58 -16.54
N ALA A 204 -13.71 4.94 -17.03
CA ALA A 204 -13.16 5.23 -18.36
C ALA A 204 -14.16 4.90 -19.49
N VAL A 205 -15.00 3.88 -19.31
CA VAL A 205 -16.10 3.57 -20.25
C VAL A 205 -17.19 4.63 -20.18
N SER A 206 -17.61 5.03 -18.97
CA SER A 206 -18.66 6.06 -18.79
C SER A 206 -18.26 7.41 -19.36
N GLU A 207 -16.98 7.76 -19.30
CA GLU A 207 -16.39 8.98 -19.89
C GLU A 207 -16.06 8.84 -21.39
N LYS A 208 -16.43 7.72 -22.03
CA LYS A 208 -16.12 7.42 -23.44
C LYS A 208 -14.62 7.46 -23.79
N ARG A 209 -13.74 7.33 -22.79
CA ARG A 209 -12.28 7.22 -22.98
C ARG A 209 -11.86 5.81 -23.40
N LEU A 210 -12.69 4.83 -23.11
CA LEU A 210 -12.46 3.43 -23.41
C LEU A 210 -13.60 2.90 -24.28
N GLU A 211 -13.35 2.78 -25.57
CA GLU A 211 -14.34 2.23 -26.53
C GLU A 211 -14.52 0.72 -26.37
N ASN A 212 -13.43 0.02 -26.11
CA ASN A 212 -13.44 -1.44 -26.06
C ASN A 212 -13.54 -1.98 -24.64
N LYS A 213 -14.69 -2.56 -24.32
CA LYS A 213 -14.97 -3.20 -23.02
C LYS A 213 -14.12 -4.44 -22.74
N LYS A 214 -13.31 -4.92 -23.72
CA LYS A 214 -12.43 -6.09 -23.54
C LYS A 214 -11.51 -5.97 -22.34
N TRP A 215 -11.04 -4.76 -22.02
CA TRP A 215 -10.14 -4.52 -20.89
C TRP A 215 -10.82 -4.79 -19.54
N ILE A 216 -12.13 -4.52 -19.42
CA ILE A 216 -12.90 -4.85 -18.22
C ILE A 216 -13.00 -6.37 -18.08
N LEU A 217 -13.38 -7.05 -19.18
CA LEU A 217 -13.48 -8.51 -19.19
C LEU A 217 -12.15 -9.16 -18.82
N LEU A 218 -11.04 -8.73 -19.45
CA LEU A 218 -9.71 -9.25 -19.16
C LEU A 218 -9.29 -8.97 -17.71
N TRP A 219 -9.66 -7.82 -17.14
CA TRP A 219 -9.40 -7.49 -15.74
C TRP A 219 -10.12 -8.45 -14.79
N ILE A 220 -11.41 -8.70 -15.04
CA ILE A 220 -12.22 -9.65 -14.26
C ILE A 220 -11.63 -11.06 -14.36
N ILE A 221 -11.31 -11.53 -15.57
CA ILE A 221 -10.72 -12.86 -15.76
C ILE A 221 -9.38 -12.96 -15.00
N SER A 222 -8.53 -11.95 -15.11
CA SER A 222 -7.25 -11.92 -14.39
C SER A 222 -7.46 -11.94 -12.86
N SER A 223 -8.45 -11.20 -12.34
CA SER A 223 -8.74 -11.18 -10.91
C SER A 223 -9.24 -12.52 -10.39
N ILE A 224 -10.08 -13.23 -11.19
CA ILE A 224 -10.57 -14.57 -10.88
C ILE A 224 -9.42 -15.57 -10.85
N ILE A 225 -8.56 -15.56 -11.88
CA ILE A 225 -7.40 -16.46 -11.96
C ILE A 225 -6.48 -16.25 -10.75
N VAL A 226 -6.15 -14.99 -10.44
CA VAL A 226 -5.26 -14.68 -9.31
C VAL A 226 -5.93 -15.05 -7.98
N GLY A 227 -7.23 -14.82 -7.84
CA GLY A 227 -8.01 -15.27 -6.71
C GLY A 227 -7.94 -16.79 -6.50
N PHE A 228 -8.15 -17.58 -7.55
CA PHE A 228 -8.02 -19.03 -7.47
C PHE A 228 -6.59 -19.46 -7.14
N CYS A 229 -5.57 -18.86 -7.76
CA CYS A 229 -4.17 -19.14 -7.41
C CYS A 229 -3.89 -18.84 -5.93
N TYR A 230 -4.39 -17.71 -5.41
CA TYR A 230 -4.24 -17.34 -4.02
C TYR A 230 -4.89 -18.37 -3.09
N LEU A 231 -6.13 -18.77 -3.38
CA LEU A 231 -6.87 -19.78 -2.65
C LEU A 231 -6.15 -21.12 -2.66
N PHE A 232 -5.68 -21.55 -3.83
CA PHE A 232 -4.95 -22.81 -3.98
C PHE A 232 -3.66 -22.83 -3.15
N LEU A 233 -2.93 -21.72 -3.11
CA LEU A 233 -1.69 -21.60 -2.33
C LEU A 233 -1.91 -21.52 -0.82
N THR A 234 -3.10 -21.07 -0.40
CA THR A 234 -3.48 -21.02 1.02
C THR A 234 -4.21 -22.28 1.50
N TYR A 235 -4.69 -23.10 0.57
CA TYR A 235 -5.41 -24.34 0.89
C TYR A 235 -4.43 -25.36 1.55
N GLY A 236 -4.86 -25.96 2.64
CA GLY A 236 -4.05 -26.98 3.36
C GLY A 236 -2.97 -26.42 4.30
N THR A 237 -2.84 -25.08 4.42
CA THR A 237 -2.07 -24.53 5.53
C THR A 237 -2.91 -24.64 6.80
N THR A 238 -2.33 -25.13 7.88
CA THR A 238 -2.96 -25.69 9.08
C THR A 238 -4.09 -24.86 9.73
N ASP A 239 -4.21 -23.60 9.39
CA ASP A 239 -5.25 -22.69 9.93
C ASP A 239 -6.25 -22.20 8.87
N SER A 240 -6.10 -22.62 7.60
CA SER A 240 -6.86 -22.02 6.49
C SER A 240 -8.29 -22.57 6.37
N GLU A 241 -8.54 -23.80 6.80
CA GLU A 241 -9.88 -24.41 6.66
C GLU A 241 -10.93 -23.69 7.50
N THR A 242 -10.58 -23.33 8.73
CA THR A 242 -11.46 -22.60 9.64
C THR A 242 -11.74 -21.16 9.22
N HIS A 243 -10.81 -20.52 8.51
CA HIS A 243 -10.93 -19.10 8.15
C HIS A 243 -11.81 -18.86 6.92
N PHE A 244 -11.85 -19.80 5.97
CA PHE A 244 -12.68 -19.67 4.78
C PHE A 244 -14.17 -19.86 5.11
N GLU A 245 -14.48 -20.85 5.92
CA GLU A 245 -15.85 -21.05 6.42
C GLU A 245 -16.32 -19.84 7.24
N VAL A 246 -15.43 -19.25 8.05
CA VAL A 246 -15.75 -18.04 8.83
C VAL A 246 -16.00 -16.83 7.93
N LEU A 247 -15.24 -16.62 6.84
CA LEU A 247 -15.44 -15.49 5.91
C LEU A 247 -16.82 -15.53 5.21
N PHE A 248 -17.29 -16.73 4.84
CA PHE A 248 -18.59 -16.94 4.22
C PHE A 248 -19.69 -17.30 5.22
N SER A 249 -19.39 -17.37 6.50
CA SER A 249 -20.33 -17.57 7.59
C SER A 249 -21.05 -16.27 7.97
N PHE A 250 -22.14 -16.40 8.70
CA PHE A 250 -22.82 -15.26 9.33
C PHE A 250 -21.86 -14.44 10.21
N THR A 251 -20.90 -15.09 10.87
CA THR A 251 -19.88 -14.45 11.70
C THR A 251 -18.94 -13.56 10.87
N GLY A 252 -18.47 -14.04 9.71
CA GLY A 252 -17.64 -13.26 8.80
C GLY A 252 -18.38 -12.07 8.20
N PHE A 253 -19.64 -12.27 7.79
CA PHE A 253 -20.50 -11.18 7.32
C PHE A 253 -20.78 -10.15 8.42
N SER A 254 -21.06 -10.59 9.64
CA SER A 254 -21.24 -9.72 10.81
C SER A 254 -19.97 -8.93 11.12
N PHE A 255 -18.77 -9.56 11.04
CA PHE A 255 -17.49 -8.87 11.22
C PHE A 255 -17.28 -7.78 10.18
N ILE A 256 -17.47 -8.08 8.90
CA ILE A 256 -17.34 -7.10 7.80
C ILE A 256 -18.34 -5.95 7.99
N SER A 257 -19.60 -6.28 8.32
CA SER A 257 -20.66 -5.29 8.55
C SER A 257 -20.33 -4.39 9.74
N ASN A 258 -19.83 -4.96 10.85
CA ASN A 258 -19.42 -4.20 12.03
C ASN A 258 -18.18 -3.34 11.75
N PHE A 259 -17.23 -3.82 10.94
CA PHE A 259 -16.08 -3.05 10.52
C PHE A 259 -16.47 -1.83 9.68
N ILE A 260 -17.39 -2.02 8.72
CA ILE A 260 -17.96 -0.92 7.93
C ILE A 260 -18.74 0.02 8.83
N ALA A 261 -19.62 -0.51 9.69
CA ALA A 261 -20.43 0.28 10.61
C ALA A 261 -19.60 1.08 11.61
N SER A 262 -18.47 0.52 12.11
CA SER A 262 -17.56 1.24 13.02
C SER A 262 -16.94 2.47 12.36
N SER A 263 -16.63 2.40 11.06
CA SER A 263 -16.12 3.53 10.30
C SER A 263 -17.16 4.65 10.14
N PHE A 264 -18.45 4.29 10.05
CA PHE A 264 -19.56 5.25 10.04
C PHE A 264 -19.87 5.78 11.44
N ARG A 265 -19.81 4.92 12.47
CA ARG A 265 -20.04 5.31 13.86
C ARG A 265 -19.03 6.35 14.32
N LEU A 266 -17.74 6.19 13.98
CA LEU A 266 -16.73 7.19 14.28
C LEU A 266 -17.04 8.55 13.65
N LYS A 267 -17.54 8.58 12.41
CA LYS A 267 -18.02 9.81 11.77
C LYS A 267 -19.25 10.39 12.45
N PHE A 268 -20.15 9.54 12.90
CA PHE A 268 -21.37 9.96 13.58
C PHE A 268 -21.03 10.53 14.98
N GLU A 269 -20.14 9.91 15.74
CA GLU A 269 -19.67 10.43 17.04
C GLU A 269 -18.97 11.77 16.90
N ILE A 270 -18.11 11.94 15.87
CA ILE A 270 -17.47 13.23 15.57
C ILE A 270 -18.53 14.28 15.19
N LEU A 271 -19.53 13.93 14.38
CA LEU A 271 -20.62 14.83 14.01
C LEU A 271 -21.46 15.21 15.22
N MET A 272 -21.75 14.27 16.12
CA MET A 272 -22.48 14.51 17.36
C MET A 272 -21.70 15.40 18.32
N LEU A 273 -20.38 15.21 18.41
CA LEU A 273 -19.47 16.06 19.20
C LEU A 273 -19.42 17.50 18.65
N LEU A 274 -19.35 17.63 17.31
CA LEU A 274 -19.39 18.94 16.64
C LEU A 274 -20.77 19.62 16.75
N ALA A 275 -21.84 18.86 16.84
CA ALA A 275 -23.19 19.39 17.02
C ALA A 275 -23.53 19.76 18.48
N GLY A 276 -22.61 19.51 19.43
CA GLY A 276 -22.83 19.85 20.85
C GLY A 276 -23.93 19.03 21.52
N THR A 277 -24.19 17.80 21.06
CA THR A 277 -25.26 16.91 21.54
C THR A 277 -24.73 15.80 22.46
N LEU A 278 -23.50 15.93 22.97
CA LEU A 278 -22.94 15.10 24.06
C LEU A 278 -22.84 15.89 25.35
#